data_f4743d0c617b5015fd2395f3738f7427
#
_entry.id   f4743d0c617b5015fd2395f3738f7427
#
_cell.length_a   1.000
_cell.length_b   1.000
_cell.length_c   1.000
_cell.angle_alpha   90.00
_cell.angle_beta   90.00
_cell.angle_gamma   90.00
#
_symmetry.space_group_name_H-M   'P 1'
#
loop_
_entity.id
_entity.type
_entity.pdbx_description
1 polymer ?
#
loop_
_entity_poly.entity_id
_entity_poly.type
_entity_poly.pdbx_seq_one_letter_code
_entity_poly.pdbx_strand_id
1 'polypeptide(L)'
;MRNRLLAGLTVSLSISLAADRVTLTGKVTDSSGKPLEDATVMIYRADVKKGYSTFCPICYVDCGKRAVTDAEGSFTIPKLDPDLRLELLVVHDGYRTKFVAKVDPSLGLAETAALVLRAPVDDPSRVVLGRVVDSNGRPLGEAVVVPREVATILEGRGPGLMLYNDLQALKQVAVTNAKGEFELALRPRTSGVLVEVEAPGMAPKVIAIPTGAERKTITVSDGAVIRGRLMDHGKPMAGAEVGLSPRHKGGFSQDLKIYGDPYREIRISTQEDGSFVIPNVPAPVDWYIYGKMESIAALGATPLVECATKRDKGEVDVGDIQIQPGHYLRGKITLSDGAAMAEGMWVTIGAARGFDSETVLIGRDGGFEFTGLATGEYVIFTSVSGYEMPGDAMLMKTIDRDIDDVAIVLDPARRH
;
A
#
# COMPACT_ATOMS: atom_id res chain seq x y z
N MET A 1 -56.57 43.59 11.90
CA MET A 1 -56.41 42.32 11.17
C MET A 1 -54.93 42.14 10.88
N ARG A 2 -54.25 41.28 11.63
CA ARG A 2 -52.81 40.97 11.45
C ARG A 2 -52.70 39.50 11.02
N ASN A 3 -52.43 39.27 9.74
CA ASN A 3 -52.14 37.94 9.21
C ASN A 3 -50.74 37.54 9.66
N ARG A 4 -50.62 36.46 10.43
CA ARG A 4 -49.38 35.75 10.70
C ARG A 4 -49.24 34.63 9.65
N LEU A 5 -48.25 34.74 8.77
CA LEU A 5 -47.80 33.66 7.94
C LEU A 5 -46.99 32.69 8.83
N LEU A 6 -47.46 31.46 8.96
CA LEU A 6 -46.67 30.33 9.45
C LEU A 6 -45.79 29.83 8.30
N ALA A 7 -44.47 29.98 8.43
CA ALA A 7 -43.52 29.30 7.59
C ALA A 7 -43.34 27.86 8.08
N GLY A 8 -43.86 26.89 7.33
CA GLY A 8 -43.65 25.48 7.60
C GLY A 8 -42.21 25.09 7.24
N LEU A 9 -41.44 24.68 8.23
CA LEU A 9 -40.12 24.10 8.05
C LEU A 9 -40.31 22.61 7.65
N THR A 10 -40.16 22.31 6.37
CA THR A 10 -40.09 20.91 5.89
C THR A 10 -38.68 20.40 6.14
N VAL A 11 -38.53 19.61 7.20
CA VAL A 11 -37.33 18.80 7.43
C VAL A 11 -37.36 17.61 6.46
N SER A 12 -36.57 17.66 5.41
CA SER A 12 -36.34 16.54 4.51
C SER A 12 -35.49 15.52 5.25
N LEU A 13 -36.11 14.47 5.76
CA LEU A 13 -35.42 13.31 6.30
C LEU A 13 -34.84 12.52 5.13
N SER A 14 -33.56 12.70 4.82
CA SER A 14 -32.84 11.86 3.89
C SER A 14 -32.68 10.49 4.52
N ILE A 15 -33.60 9.55 4.20
CA ILE A 15 -33.40 8.14 4.53
C ILE A 15 -32.31 7.64 3.59
N SER A 16 -31.08 7.55 4.09
CA SER A 16 -30.02 6.79 3.44
C SER A 16 -30.47 5.32 3.45
N LEU A 17 -30.98 4.84 2.35
CA LEU A 17 -31.21 3.39 2.15
C LEU A 17 -29.82 2.76 2.17
N ALA A 18 -29.48 2.10 3.29
CA ALA A 18 -28.33 1.20 3.31
C ALA A 18 -28.56 0.16 2.20
N ALA A 19 -27.62 0.06 1.27
CA ALA A 19 -27.69 -0.93 0.21
C ALA A 19 -27.88 -2.32 0.82
N ASP A 20 -28.76 -3.13 0.24
CA ASP A 20 -28.99 -4.49 0.71
C ASP A 20 -27.68 -5.28 0.65
N ARG A 21 -27.31 -5.86 1.79
CA ARG A 21 -26.09 -6.65 1.91
C ARG A 21 -26.17 -7.91 1.06
N VAL A 22 -25.12 -8.20 0.31
CA VAL A 22 -25.06 -9.30 -0.67
C VAL A 22 -24.28 -10.50 -0.13
N THR A 23 -24.39 -11.62 -0.82
CA THR A 23 -23.65 -12.84 -0.53
C THR A 23 -22.64 -13.09 -1.65
N LEU A 24 -21.40 -13.37 -1.30
CA LEU A 24 -20.34 -13.76 -2.21
C LEU A 24 -20.12 -15.26 -2.11
N THR A 25 -20.14 -15.95 -3.24
CA THR A 25 -19.79 -17.36 -3.39
C THR A 25 -18.52 -17.51 -4.22
N GLY A 26 -17.89 -18.68 -4.16
CA GLY A 26 -16.75 -18.98 -5.03
C GLY A 26 -16.23 -20.39 -4.79
N LYS A 27 -15.11 -20.70 -5.45
CA LYS A 27 -14.45 -22.02 -5.36
C LYS A 27 -12.96 -21.90 -5.11
N VAL A 28 -12.42 -22.88 -4.39
CA VAL A 28 -11.00 -23.10 -4.20
C VAL A 28 -10.63 -24.47 -4.76
N THR A 29 -9.57 -24.49 -5.58
CA THR A 29 -9.04 -25.73 -6.17
C THR A 29 -7.53 -25.79 -6.01
N ASP A 30 -6.94 -26.92 -6.25
CA ASP A 30 -5.50 -26.99 -6.52
C ASP A 30 -5.17 -26.59 -7.97
N SER A 31 -3.92 -26.61 -8.33
CA SER A 31 -3.44 -26.25 -9.67
C SER A 31 -3.86 -27.26 -10.77
N SER A 32 -4.35 -28.43 -10.40
CA SER A 32 -4.92 -29.43 -11.34
C SER A 32 -6.43 -29.24 -11.53
N GLY A 33 -7.06 -28.35 -10.78
CA GLY A 33 -8.51 -28.12 -10.77
C GLY A 33 -9.28 -29.01 -9.79
N LYS A 34 -8.60 -29.79 -8.95
CA LYS A 34 -9.23 -30.60 -7.91
C LYS A 34 -9.74 -29.70 -6.80
N PRO A 35 -11.00 -29.85 -6.35
CA PRO A 35 -11.55 -29.10 -5.22
C PRO A 35 -10.71 -29.24 -3.94
N LEU A 36 -10.59 -28.17 -3.18
CA LEU A 36 -9.94 -28.17 -1.88
C LEU A 36 -10.97 -27.91 -0.80
N GLU A 37 -11.24 -28.94 0.00
CA GLU A 37 -12.01 -28.88 1.24
C GLU A 37 -11.16 -28.24 2.34
N ASP A 38 -11.79 -27.63 3.36
CA ASP A 38 -11.15 -27.00 4.52
C ASP A 38 -10.22 -25.80 4.18
N ALA A 39 -10.29 -25.23 2.99
CA ALA A 39 -9.60 -23.98 2.71
C ALA A 39 -10.34 -22.81 3.38
N THR A 40 -9.60 -21.98 4.11
CA THR A 40 -10.14 -20.73 4.65
C THR A 40 -10.06 -19.61 3.63
N VAL A 41 -11.19 -18.98 3.33
CA VAL A 41 -11.29 -17.79 2.49
C VAL A 41 -11.70 -16.61 3.37
N MET A 42 -10.86 -15.61 3.49
CA MET A 42 -11.05 -14.45 4.35
C MET A 42 -11.01 -13.15 3.55
N ILE A 43 -11.88 -12.19 3.89
CA ILE A 43 -11.77 -10.84 3.37
C ILE A 43 -10.61 -10.16 4.09
N TYR A 44 -9.52 -9.95 3.36
CA TYR A 44 -8.29 -9.39 3.90
C TYR A 44 -8.32 -7.85 3.89
N ARG A 45 -8.70 -7.28 2.75
CA ARG A 45 -8.81 -5.83 2.57
C ARG A 45 -10.10 -5.48 1.83
N ALA A 46 -10.54 -4.27 2.05
CA ALA A 46 -11.63 -3.66 1.30
C ALA A 46 -11.28 -2.23 0.91
N ASP A 47 -11.91 -1.77 -0.16
CA ASP A 47 -11.84 -0.39 -0.63
C ASP A 47 -13.17 -0.01 -1.27
N VAL A 48 -13.50 1.27 -1.35
CA VAL A 48 -14.73 1.74 -1.97
C VAL A 48 -14.65 1.63 -3.51
N LYS A 49 -15.76 1.26 -4.16
CA LYS A 49 -15.83 1.23 -5.62
C LYS A 49 -15.84 2.61 -6.25
N LYS A 50 -16.42 3.58 -5.56
CA LYS A 50 -16.58 4.96 -6.00
C LYS A 50 -16.38 5.90 -4.83
N GLY A 51 -15.83 7.07 -5.11
CA GLY A 51 -15.56 8.05 -4.06
C GLY A 51 -14.27 7.75 -3.32
N TYR A 52 -14.25 8.10 -2.05
CA TYR A 52 -13.08 7.99 -1.19
C TYR A 52 -13.40 7.21 0.08
N SER A 53 -12.38 6.62 0.67
CA SER A 53 -12.48 5.86 1.91
C SER A 53 -11.96 6.66 3.09
N THR A 54 -12.71 6.61 4.18
CA THR A 54 -12.28 7.15 5.49
C THR A 54 -11.71 6.07 6.40
N PHE A 55 -11.67 4.83 5.91
CA PHE A 55 -11.23 3.68 6.68
C PHE A 55 -9.88 3.15 6.16
N CYS A 56 -9.07 2.66 7.08
CA CYS A 56 -7.93 1.81 6.75
C CYS A 56 -8.43 0.60 5.94
N PRO A 57 -7.74 0.16 4.87
CA PRO A 57 -8.20 -0.94 4.02
C PRO A 57 -8.49 -2.26 4.73
N ILE A 58 -7.86 -2.52 5.89
CA ILE A 58 -8.09 -3.73 6.71
C ILE A 58 -9.09 -3.49 7.85
N CYS A 59 -9.66 -2.28 7.97
CA CYS A 59 -10.53 -1.90 9.10
C CYS A 59 -12.00 -1.78 8.72
N TYR A 60 -12.39 -2.12 7.49
CA TYR A 60 -13.80 -2.17 7.12
C TYR A 60 -14.54 -3.27 7.89
N VAL A 61 -15.84 -3.06 8.13
CA VAL A 61 -16.71 -4.04 8.84
C VAL A 61 -16.70 -5.42 8.19
N ASP A 62 -16.43 -5.48 6.89
CA ASP A 62 -16.38 -6.73 6.14
C ASP A 62 -15.01 -7.42 6.20
N CYS A 63 -13.95 -6.71 6.57
CA CYS A 63 -12.63 -7.31 6.76
C CYS A 63 -12.64 -8.31 7.93
N GLY A 64 -11.95 -9.44 7.74
CA GLY A 64 -11.96 -10.55 8.69
C GLY A 64 -13.14 -11.51 8.57
N LYS A 65 -14.22 -11.16 7.82
CA LYS A 65 -15.26 -12.13 7.47
C LYS A 65 -14.66 -13.25 6.65
N ARG A 66 -15.08 -14.48 6.97
CA ARG A 66 -14.49 -15.69 6.38
C ARG A 66 -15.49 -16.79 6.18
N ALA A 67 -15.12 -17.75 5.34
CA ALA A 67 -15.78 -19.04 5.18
C ALA A 67 -14.72 -20.14 5.04
N VAL A 68 -15.11 -21.37 5.31
CA VAL A 68 -14.31 -22.56 5.03
C VAL A 68 -14.97 -23.28 3.86
N THR A 69 -14.17 -23.82 2.95
CA THR A 69 -14.68 -24.54 1.78
C THR A 69 -15.21 -25.93 2.17
N ASP A 70 -16.29 -26.34 1.49
CA ASP A 70 -16.84 -27.68 1.57
C ASP A 70 -16.05 -28.71 0.70
N ALA A 71 -16.55 -29.96 0.61
CA ALA A 71 -15.94 -31.03 -0.15
C ALA A 71 -15.87 -30.74 -1.67
N GLU A 72 -16.72 -29.88 -2.18
CA GLU A 72 -16.73 -29.40 -3.57
C GLU A 72 -15.83 -28.17 -3.77
N GLY A 73 -15.08 -27.77 -2.73
CA GLY A 73 -14.21 -26.60 -2.70
C GLY A 73 -14.99 -25.27 -2.70
N SER A 74 -16.28 -25.29 -2.43
CA SER A 74 -17.15 -24.12 -2.50
C SER A 74 -17.17 -23.37 -1.16
N PHE A 75 -17.27 -22.03 -1.22
CA PHE A 75 -17.44 -21.19 -0.05
C PHE A 75 -18.56 -20.17 -0.24
N THR A 76 -19.06 -19.65 0.88
CA THR A 76 -20.11 -18.62 0.91
C THR A 76 -19.82 -17.63 2.05
N ILE A 77 -19.68 -16.34 1.70
CA ILE A 77 -19.51 -15.25 2.68
C ILE A 77 -20.75 -14.33 2.58
N PRO A 78 -21.64 -14.34 3.56
CA PRO A 78 -22.86 -13.55 3.52
C PRO A 78 -22.67 -12.13 4.06
N LYS A 79 -23.68 -11.28 3.81
CA LYS A 79 -23.83 -9.93 4.38
C LYS A 79 -22.68 -8.99 4.10
N LEU A 80 -22.22 -8.97 2.84
CA LEU A 80 -21.19 -8.06 2.35
C LEU A 80 -21.80 -6.76 1.82
N ASP A 81 -21.05 -5.70 1.94
CA ASP A 81 -21.37 -4.41 1.37
C ASP A 81 -21.14 -4.45 -0.15
N PRO A 82 -22.18 -4.24 -0.98
CA PRO A 82 -22.04 -4.29 -2.43
C PRO A 82 -21.23 -3.14 -3.02
N ASP A 83 -21.01 -2.05 -2.28
CA ASP A 83 -20.28 -0.87 -2.72
C ASP A 83 -18.77 -0.95 -2.46
N LEU A 84 -18.32 -2.07 -1.85
CA LEU A 84 -16.90 -2.33 -1.63
C LEU A 84 -16.31 -3.17 -2.76
N ARG A 85 -15.00 -2.98 -2.95
CA ARG A 85 -14.12 -3.87 -3.71
C ARG A 85 -13.24 -4.61 -2.71
N LEU A 86 -13.21 -5.93 -2.80
CA LEU A 86 -12.59 -6.79 -1.82
C LEU A 86 -11.29 -7.41 -2.34
N GLU A 87 -10.36 -7.66 -1.44
CA GLU A 87 -9.24 -8.57 -1.65
C GLU A 87 -9.40 -9.76 -0.71
N LEU A 88 -9.49 -10.96 -1.28
CA LEU A 88 -9.60 -12.20 -0.50
C LEU A 88 -8.23 -12.80 -0.28
N LEU A 89 -8.02 -13.35 0.92
CA LEU A 89 -6.88 -14.19 1.27
C LEU A 89 -7.37 -15.62 1.42
N VAL A 90 -6.78 -16.52 0.63
CA VAL A 90 -7.10 -17.95 0.64
C VAL A 90 -5.94 -18.72 1.26
N VAL A 91 -6.23 -19.49 2.31
CA VAL A 91 -5.26 -20.26 3.08
C VAL A 91 -5.71 -21.72 3.15
N HIS A 92 -4.78 -22.63 2.92
CA HIS A 92 -5.00 -24.07 3.10
C HIS A 92 -3.69 -24.75 3.54
N ASP A 93 -3.77 -25.72 4.43
CA ASP A 93 -2.61 -26.47 4.87
C ASP A 93 -1.94 -27.19 3.71
N GLY A 94 -0.61 -27.10 3.64
CA GLY A 94 0.19 -27.69 2.57
C GLY A 94 0.24 -26.89 1.27
N TYR A 95 -0.53 -25.81 1.15
CA TYR A 95 -0.55 -24.93 -0.03
C TYR A 95 0.05 -23.55 0.26
N ARG A 96 0.45 -22.87 -0.82
CA ARG A 96 0.83 -21.46 -0.73
C ARG A 96 -0.42 -20.61 -0.59
N THR A 97 -0.40 -19.65 0.30
CA THR A 97 -1.47 -18.64 0.40
C THR A 97 -1.65 -17.88 -0.89
N LYS A 98 -2.88 -17.50 -1.21
CA LYS A 98 -3.21 -16.76 -2.43
C LYS A 98 -4.09 -15.56 -2.11
N PHE A 99 -3.73 -14.41 -2.68
CA PHE A 99 -4.61 -13.24 -2.75
C PHE A 99 -5.43 -13.27 -4.04
N VAL A 100 -6.73 -12.97 -3.92
CA VAL A 100 -7.64 -12.74 -5.05
C VAL A 100 -8.08 -11.28 -4.95
N ALA A 101 -7.49 -10.44 -5.80
CA ALA A 101 -7.70 -8.99 -5.77
C ALA A 101 -8.93 -8.58 -6.58
N LYS A 102 -9.44 -7.37 -6.31
CA LYS A 102 -10.51 -6.69 -7.07
C LYS A 102 -11.83 -7.47 -7.14
N VAL A 103 -12.13 -8.26 -6.11
CA VAL A 103 -13.39 -9.00 -6.05
C VAL A 103 -14.55 -8.04 -5.82
N ASP A 104 -15.54 -8.10 -6.68
CA ASP A 104 -16.78 -7.33 -6.59
C ASP A 104 -17.89 -8.19 -5.97
N PRO A 105 -18.28 -7.96 -4.70
CA PRO A 105 -19.30 -8.77 -4.06
C PRO A 105 -20.69 -8.62 -4.68
N SER A 106 -20.97 -7.51 -5.36
CA SER A 106 -22.26 -7.30 -6.04
C SER A 106 -22.50 -8.26 -7.21
N LEU A 107 -21.45 -8.88 -7.75
CA LEU A 107 -21.55 -9.91 -8.78
C LEU A 107 -21.97 -11.28 -8.20
N GLY A 108 -21.90 -11.46 -6.87
CA GLY A 108 -22.31 -12.68 -6.18
C GLY A 108 -21.34 -13.86 -6.34
N LEU A 109 -20.38 -13.79 -7.26
CA LEU A 109 -19.44 -14.86 -7.58
C LEU A 109 -18.01 -14.33 -7.68
N ALA A 110 -17.10 -14.95 -6.92
CA ALA A 110 -15.66 -14.72 -7.03
C ALA A 110 -15.03 -15.67 -8.07
N GLU A 111 -13.91 -15.25 -8.66
CA GLU A 111 -13.10 -16.14 -9.48
C GLU A 111 -12.61 -17.34 -8.68
N THR A 112 -12.45 -18.50 -9.35
CA THR A 112 -11.90 -19.71 -8.72
C THR A 112 -10.45 -19.48 -8.29
N ALA A 113 -10.17 -19.68 -7.01
CA ALA A 113 -8.84 -19.57 -6.46
C ALA A 113 -8.10 -20.90 -6.58
N ALA A 114 -7.23 -21.04 -7.60
CA ALA A 114 -6.36 -22.21 -7.72
C ALA A 114 -5.10 -22.03 -6.83
N LEU A 115 -4.88 -22.94 -5.88
CA LEU A 115 -3.74 -22.96 -4.96
C LEU A 115 -2.63 -23.86 -5.48
N VAL A 116 -1.40 -23.50 -5.16
CA VAL A 116 -0.20 -24.26 -5.51
C VAL A 116 0.34 -24.94 -4.24
N LEU A 117 0.66 -26.23 -4.32
CA LEU A 117 1.28 -26.96 -3.21
C LEU A 117 2.55 -26.25 -2.72
N ARG A 118 2.69 -26.17 -1.41
CA ARG A 118 3.90 -25.69 -0.77
C ARG A 118 4.93 -26.83 -0.78
N ALA A 119 6.08 -26.58 -1.39
CA ALA A 119 7.19 -27.54 -1.30
C ALA A 119 7.65 -27.64 0.17
N PRO A 120 7.85 -28.84 0.72
CA PRO A 120 8.45 -29.02 2.04
C PRO A 120 9.83 -28.36 2.09
N VAL A 121 10.18 -27.80 3.22
CA VAL A 121 11.51 -27.24 3.48
C VAL A 121 12.07 -27.93 4.71
N ASP A 122 12.92 -28.94 4.48
CA ASP A 122 13.53 -29.72 5.55
C ASP A 122 14.83 -29.08 6.10
N ASP A 123 15.28 -27.99 5.48
CA ASP A 123 16.49 -27.26 5.87
C ASP A 123 16.12 -26.08 6.80
N PRO A 124 16.46 -26.14 8.11
CA PRO A 124 16.16 -25.06 9.05
C PRO A 124 16.82 -23.72 8.67
N SER A 125 17.93 -23.73 7.92
CA SER A 125 18.58 -22.51 7.45
C SER A 125 17.76 -21.73 6.43
N ARG A 126 16.67 -22.32 5.92
CA ARG A 126 15.77 -21.73 4.94
C ARG A 126 14.40 -21.36 5.54
N VAL A 127 14.25 -21.50 6.83
CA VAL A 127 12.97 -21.28 7.52
C VAL A 127 13.09 -20.09 8.44
N VAL A 128 12.04 -19.28 8.47
CA VAL A 128 11.85 -18.22 9.46
C VAL A 128 10.65 -18.59 10.30
N LEU A 129 10.85 -18.67 11.60
CA LEU A 129 9.82 -18.96 12.59
C LEU A 129 9.49 -17.70 13.39
N GLY A 130 8.18 -17.40 13.53
CA GLY A 130 7.74 -16.27 14.31
C GLY A 130 6.50 -16.54 15.14
N ARG A 131 6.27 -15.65 16.10
CA ARG A 131 5.06 -15.59 16.90
C ARG A 131 4.62 -14.15 17.07
N VAL A 132 3.39 -13.82 16.66
CA VAL A 132 2.81 -12.49 16.78
C VAL A 132 1.98 -12.42 18.05
N VAL A 133 2.20 -11.38 18.84
CA VAL A 133 1.46 -11.11 20.09
C VAL A 133 1.06 -9.63 20.14
N ASP A 134 0.02 -9.32 20.93
CA ASP A 134 -0.33 -7.94 21.26
C ASP A 134 0.62 -7.36 22.34
N SER A 135 0.39 -6.11 22.72
CA SER A 135 1.15 -5.40 23.77
C SER A 135 1.04 -6.06 25.17
N ASN A 136 0.04 -6.93 25.39
CA ASN A 136 -0.16 -7.68 26.63
C ASN A 136 0.43 -9.10 26.56
N GLY A 137 1.10 -9.47 25.46
CA GLY A 137 1.67 -10.78 25.23
C GLY A 137 0.64 -11.85 24.81
N ARG A 138 -0.60 -11.47 24.51
CA ARG A 138 -1.62 -12.42 24.03
C ARG A 138 -1.36 -12.76 22.57
N PRO A 139 -1.41 -14.04 22.19
CA PRO A 139 -1.18 -14.44 20.81
C PRO A 139 -2.27 -13.88 19.89
N LEU A 140 -1.85 -13.44 18.71
CA LEU A 140 -2.73 -12.96 17.65
C LEU A 140 -2.75 -13.99 16.52
N GLY A 141 -3.85 -14.71 16.43
CA GLY A 141 -4.16 -15.54 15.26
C GLY A 141 -4.60 -14.67 14.07
N GLU A 142 -4.48 -15.21 12.86
CA GLU A 142 -4.93 -14.58 11.62
C GLU A 142 -4.20 -13.28 11.24
N ALA A 143 -3.10 -12.95 11.92
CA ALA A 143 -2.22 -11.89 11.47
C ALA A 143 -1.50 -12.33 10.19
N VAL A 144 -1.49 -11.44 9.20
CA VAL A 144 -0.85 -11.69 7.91
C VAL A 144 0.60 -11.21 7.96
N VAL A 145 1.52 -12.09 7.57
CA VAL A 145 2.95 -11.81 7.56
C VAL A 145 3.43 -11.78 6.12
N VAL A 146 3.69 -10.58 5.63
CA VAL A 146 4.06 -10.32 4.23
C VAL A 146 5.57 -10.10 4.13
N PRO A 147 6.33 -10.96 3.44
CA PRO A 147 7.72 -10.69 3.11
C PRO A 147 7.85 -9.43 2.25
N ARG A 148 8.81 -8.57 2.61
CA ARG A 148 9.09 -7.31 1.93
C ARG A 148 10.40 -7.35 1.18
N GLU A 149 11.41 -7.85 1.84
CA GLU A 149 12.78 -7.93 1.33
C GLU A 149 13.45 -9.19 1.88
N VAL A 150 14.40 -9.71 1.15
CA VAL A 150 15.22 -10.83 1.59
C VAL A 150 16.70 -10.45 1.61
N ALA A 151 17.39 -10.88 2.66
CA ALA A 151 18.84 -10.80 2.73
C ALA A 151 19.44 -12.07 2.15
N THR A 152 20.24 -11.96 1.09
CA THR A 152 20.88 -13.09 0.41
C THR A 152 22.36 -13.12 0.70
N ILE A 153 22.92 -14.31 0.87
CA ILE A 153 24.37 -14.53 0.98
C ILE A 153 24.92 -14.63 -0.44
N LEU A 154 25.69 -13.61 -0.87
CA LEU A 154 26.39 -13.63 -2.16
C LEU A 154 27.76 -14.26 -1.98
N GLU A 155 28.09 -15.25 -2.82
CA GLU A 155 29.43 -15.87 -2.82
C GLU A 155 30.50 -14.83 -3.12
N GLY A 156 31.50 -14.72 -2.24
CA GLY A 156 32.62 -13.82 -2.39
C GLY A 156 32.40 -12.34 -2.09
N ARG A 157 31.17 -11.93 -1.77
CA ARG A 157 30.84 -10.51 -1.48
C ARG A 157 30.17 -10.28 -0.13
N GLY A 158 29.98 -11.30 0.68
CA GLY A 158 29.22 -11.20 1.94
C GLY A 158 27.70 -11.07 1.70
N PRO A 159 26.91 -10.80 2.77
CA PRO A 159 25.48 -10.65 2.61
C PRO A 159 25.17 -9.46 1.70
N GLY A 160 24.48 -9.71 0.60
CA GLY A 160 24.01 -8.73 -0.37
C GLY A 160 22.51 -8.56 -0.25
N LEU A 161 22.04 -7.37 -0.60
CA LEU A 161 20.62 -7.04 -0.66
C LEU A 161 20.08 -7.48 -2.01
N MET A 162 18.96 -8.21 -2.03
CA MET A 162 18.15 -8.33 -3.24
C MET A 162 16.90 -7.49 -3.09
N LEU A 163 16.85 -6.45 -3.93
CA LEU A 163 15.75 -5.51 -3.99
C LEU A 163 14.49 -6.15 -4.59
N TYR A 164 13.37 -5.77 -4.11
CA TYR A 164 11.96 -5.70 -4.55
C TYR A 164 11.47 -6.60 -5.70
N ASN A 165 12.19 -6.77 -6.81
CA ASN A 165 11.69 -7.46 -7.99
C ASN A 165 11.61 -8.98 -7.85
N ASP A 166 12.32 -9.56 -6.89
CA ASP A 166 12.34 -11.01 -6.66
C ASP A 166 11.31 -11.48 -5.64
N LEU A 167 10.61 -10.55 -4.96
CA LEU A 167 9.54 -10.87 -4.02
C LEU A 167 8.32 -11.52 -4.69
N GLN A 168 8.09 -11.27 -5.98
CA GLN A 168 7.06 -12.00 -6.74
C GLN A 168 7.36 -13.51 -6.80
N ALA A 169 8.62 -13.89 -6.70
CA ALA A 169 9.03 -15.28 -6.60
C ALA A 169 8.92 -15.87 -5.18
N LEU A 170 8.92 -15.02 -4.14
CA LEU A 170 8.67 -15.48 -2.78
C LEU A 170 7.21 -15.84 -2.56
N LYS A 171 6.24 -15.25 -3.25
CA LYS A 171 4.79 -15.52 -3.24
C LYS A 171 4.25 -16.25 -1.99
N GLN A 172 4.96 -16.11 -0.86
CA GLN A 172 4.68 -16.80 0.40
C GLN A 172 4.31 -15.73 1.41
N VAL A 173 3.04 -15.65 1.66
CA VAL A 173 2.50 -14.92 2.79
C VAL A 173 2.18 -15.97 3.84
N ALA A 174 2.60 -15.74 5.07
CA ALA A 174 2.19 -16.58 6.18
C ALA A 174 0.99 -15.94 6.90
N VAL A 175 0.16 -16.78 7.48
CA VAL A 175 -0.94 -16.36 8.37
C VAL A 175 -0.69 -17.05 9.70
N THR A 176 -0.80 -16.30 10.80
CA THR A 176 -0.60 -16.85 12.13
C THR A 176 -1.74 -17.78 12.53
N ASN A 177 -1.39 -18.89 13.20
CA ASN A 177 -2.36 -19.80 13.80
C ASN A 177 -2.95 -19.21 15.10
N ALA A 178 -3.84 -19.93 15.78
CA ALA A 178 -4.47 -19.50 17.04
C ALA A 178 -3.46 -19.24 18.19
N LYS A 179 -2.22 -19.77 18.09
CA LYS A 179 -1.12 -19.50 19.02
C LYS A 179 -0.28 -18.29 18.60
N GLY A 180 -0.68 -17.60 17.53
CA GLY A 180 0.06 -16.50 16.93
C GLY A 180 1.29 -16.92 16.12
N GLU A 181 1.49 -18.21 15.87
CA GLU A 181 2.70 -18.74 15.26
C GLU A 181 2.60 -18.79 13.74
N PHE A 182 3.72 -18.53 13.07
CA PHE A 182 3.86 -18.64 11.63
C PHE A 182 5.22 -19.20 11.22
N GLU A 183 5.28 -19.68 9.98
CA GLU A 183 6.48 -20.15 9.31
C GLU A 183 6.54 -19.59 7.89
N LEU A 184 7.73 -19.11 7.51
CA LEU A 184 8.04 -18.71 6.14
C LEU A 184 9.20 -19.55 5.62
N ALA A 185 9.00 -20.22 4.50
CA ALA A 185 10.04 -20.94 3.80
C ALA A 185 10.71 -20.03 2.78
N LEU A 186 12.02 -19.87 2.85
CA LEU A 186 12.81 -19.00 1.99
C LEU A 186 13.61 -19.79 0.96
N ARG A 187 14.15 -19.08 -0.03
CA ARG A 187 15.05 -19.66 -1.02
C ARG A 187 16.41 -20.06 -0.40
N PRO A 188 17.16 -20.96 -1.00
CA PRO A 188 18.55 -21.23 -0.60
C PRO A 188 19.37 -19.94 -0.54
N ARG A 189 20.35 -19.91 0.38
CA ARG A 189 21.27 -18.78 0.57
C ARG A 189 20.61 -17.49 1.07
N THR A 190 19.43 -17.57 1.67
CA THR A 190 18.80 -16.43 2.34
C THR A 190 19.22 -16.44 3.81
N SER A 191 19.73 -15.32 4.32
CA SER A 191 20.11 -15.17 5.72
C SER A 191 19.02 -14.57 6.59
N GLY A 192 17.97 -14.03 5.99
CA GLY A 192 16.84 -13.44 6.70
C GLY A 192 15.85 -12.75 5.77
N VAL A 193 14.78 -12.24 6.35
CA VAL A 193 13.71 -11.57 5.64
C VAL A 193 13.22 -10.36 6.43
N LEU A 194 12.95 -9.27 5.74
CA LEU A 194 12.16 -8.16 6.28
C LEU A 194 10.69 -8.49 6.04
N VAL A 195 9.92 -8.59 7.10
CA VAL A 195 8.47 -8.85 7.03
C VAL A 195 7.68 -7.67 7.54
N GLU A 196 6.52 -7.45 6.96
CA GLU A 196 5.46 -6.64 7.53
C GLU A 196 4.40 -7.57 8.13
N VAL A 197 4.03 -7.30 9.37
CA VAL A 197 2.96 -8.00 10.08
C VAL A 197 1.77 -7.07 10.15
N GLU A 198 0.65 -7.52 9.62
CA GLU A 198 -0.62 -6.80 9.59
C GLU A 198 -1.68 -7.60 10.35
N ALA A 199 -2.32 -6.97 11.33
CA ALA A 199 -3.46 -7.54 12.05
C ALA A 199 -4.57 -6.50 12.16
N PRO A 200 -5.86 -6.91 12.04
CA PRO A 200 -6.99 -5.98 12.14
C PRO A 200 -6.96 -5.18 13.45
N GLY A 201 -7.13 -3.86 13.35
CA GLY A 201 -7.15 -2.96 14.50
C GLY A 201 -5.79 -2.70 15.14
N MET A 202 -4.69 -3.17 14.54
CA MET A 202 -3.33 -2.97 15.04
C MET A 202 -2.50 -2.14 14.04
N ALA A 203 -1.48 -1.47 14.55
CA ALA A 203 -0.49 -0.82 13.71
C ALA A 203 0.36 -1.88 12.99
N PRO A 204 0.64 -1.72 11.69
CA PRO A 204 1.54 -2.61 10.98
C PRO A 204 2.94 -2.58 11.63
N LYS A 205 3.56 -3.74 11.71
CA LYS A 205 4.91 -3.88 12.26
C LYS A 205 5.86 -4.43 11.21
N VAL A 206 6.88 -3.66 10.90
CA VAL A 206 7.96 -4.12 10.01
C VAL A 206 9.15 -4.55 10.86
N ILE A 207 9.67 -5.74 10.60
CA ILE A 207 10.77 -6.31 11.37
C ILE A 207 11.61 -7.27 10.51
N ALA A 208 12.91 -7.22 10.69
CA ALA A 208 13.84 -8.18 10.10
C ALA A 208 13.97 -9.42 10.99
N ILE A 209 13.88 -10.60 10.37
CA ILE A 209 13.97 -11.89 11.05
C ILE A 209 15.02 -12.73 10.36
N PRO A 210 16.05 -13.20 11.08
CA PRO A 210 17.03 -14.12 10.52
C PRO A 210 16.41 -15.49 10.25
N THR A 211 16.96 -16.24 9.29
CA THR A 211 16.65 -17.65 9.11
C THR A 211 17.22 -18.48 10.28
N GLY A 212 16.58 -19.59 10.58
CA GLY A 212 17.03 -20.52 11.64
C GLY A 212 15.87 -21.10 12.45
N ALA A 213 16.21 -21.96 13.36
CA ALA A 213 15.25 -22.70 14.19
C ALA A 213 14.69 -21.89 15.37
N GLU A 214 15.24 -20.71 15.65
CA GLU A 214 14.79 -19.87 16.77
C GLU A 214 13.53 -19.07 16.39
N ARG A 215 12.48 -19.20 17.19
CA ARG A 215 11.22 -18.49 16.98
C ARG A 215 11.29 -17.06 17.49
N LYS A 216 11.10 -16.08 16.60
CA LYS A 216 11.09 -14.66 16.94
C LYS A 216 9.69 -14.23 17.42
N THR A 217 9.59 -13.66 18.62
CA THR A 217 8.37 -13.01 19.09
C THR A 217 8.27 -11.59 18.53
N ILE A 218 7.13 -11.28 17.92
CA ILE A 218 6.83 -9.99 17.32
C ILE A 218 5.65 -9.38 18.07
N THR A 219 5.88 -8.27 18.76
CA THR A 219 4.82 -7.53 19.44
C THR A 219 4.28 -6.46 18.50
N VAL A 220 2.99 -6.49 18.23
CA VAL A 220 2.25 -5.42 17.54
C VAL A 220 1.45 -4.61 18.55
N SER A 221 1.14 -3.36 18.22
CA SER A 221 0.43 -2.43 19.09
C SER A 221 -0.76 -1.80 18.39
N ASP A 222 -1.63 -1.13 19.14
CA ASP A 222 -2.81 -0.44 18.56
C ASP A 222 -2.40 0.72 17.64
N GLY A 223 -1.20 1.27 17.86
CA GLY A 223 -0.71 2.45 17.13
C GLY A 223 -1.29 3.75 17.63
N ALA A 224 -0.94 4.85 16.96
CA ALA A 224 -1.47 6.18 17.20
C ALA A 224 -2.53 6.55 16.17
N VAL A 225 -3.22 7.66 16.42
CA VAL A 225 -4.16 8.27 15.48
C VAL A 225 -3.61 9.62 15.05
N ILE A 226 -3.56 9.88 13.74
CA ILE A 226 -3.25 11.20 13.18
C ILE A 226 -4.54 11.76 12.55
N ARG A 227 -4.84 13.03 12.84
CA ARG A 227 -5.98 13.74 12.27
C ARG A 227 -5.58 15.12 11.77
N GLY A 228 -6.36 15.67 10.84
CA GLY A 228 -6.19 17.02 10.33
C GLY A 228 -7.24 17.33 9.29
N ARG A 229 -7.07 18.45 8.59
CA ARG A 229 -7.92 18.83 7.46
C ARG A 229 -7.07 19.31 6.29
N LEU A 230 -7.50 19.01 5.07
CA LEU A 230 -6.93 19.58 3.85
C LEU A 230 -7.83 20.71 3.36
N MET A 231 -7.22 21.86 3.10
CA MET A 231 -7.93 23.10 2.79
C MET A 231 -7.37 23.74 1.51
N ASP A 232 -8.25 24.31 0.69
CA ASP A 232 -7.88 25.14 -0.44
C ASP A 232 -8.49 26.55 -0.26
N HIS A 233 -7.65 27.58 -0.14
CA HIS A 233 -8.08 28.97 0.07
C HIS A 233 -9.14 29.12 1.19
N GLY A 234 -8.95 28.38 2.30
CA GLY A 234 -9.87 28.39 3.45
C GLY A 234 -11.15 27.56 3.24
N LYS A 235 -11.28 26.83 2.13
CA LYS A 235 -12.39 25.91 1.86
C LYS A 235 -11.95 24.46 2.09
N PRO A 236 -12.81 23.63 2.69
CA PRO A 236 -12.52 22.20 2.82
C PRO A 236 -12.33 21.51 1.47
N MET A 237 -11.33 20.65 1.36
CA MET A 237 -11.10 19.78 0.21
C MET A 237 -11.66 18.39 0.47
N ALA A 238 -12.78 18.08 -0.16
CA ALA A 238 -13.40 16.76 -0.10
C ALA A 238 -12.84 15.81 -1.15
N GLY A 239 -12.63 14.54 -0.79
CA GLY A 239 -12.23 13.49 -1.71
C GLY A 239 -10.77 13.59 -2.20
N ALA A 240 -9.98 14.51 -1.65
CA ALA A 240 -8.56 14.61 -1.96
C ALA A 240 -7.75 13.57 -1.19
N GLU A 241 -6.72 13.02 -1.79
CA GLU A 241 -5.85 12.07 -1.11
C GLU A 241 -4.79 12.76 -0.25
N VAL A 242 -4.61 12.23 0.95
CA VAL A 242 -3.55 12.60 1.89
C VAL A 242 -2.61 11.41 2.05
N GLY A 243 -1.32 11.66 1.89
CA GLY A 243 -0.26 10.70 2.10
C GLY A 243 0.43 10.90 3.45
N LEU A 244 0.77 9.80 4.11
CA LEU A 244 1.61 9.75 5.30
C LEU A 244 2.79 8.83 5.02
N SER A 245 4.00 9.36 5.02
CA SER A 245 5.22 8.58 4.81
C SER A 245 6.20 8.73 5.98
N PRO A 246 6.98 7.70 6.30
CA PRO A 246 7.98 7.80 7.34
C PRO A 246 9.03 8.86 6.97
N ARG A 247 9.45 9.63 7.97
CA ARG A 247 10.57 10.55 7.83
C ARG A 247 11.86 9.76 7.92
N HIS A 248 12.51 9.59 6.79
CA HIS A 248 13.73 8.82 6.71
C HIS A 248 14.82 9.33 7.66
N LYS A 249 15.31 8.44 8.48
CA LYS A 249 16.62 8.56 9.14
C LYS A 249 17.58 7.50 8.60
N GLY A 250 17.49 7.16 7.32
CA GLY A 250 18.35 6.14 6.71
C GLY A 250 18.22 4.81 7.45
N GLY A 251 17.16 4.06 7.19
CA GLY A 251 16.92 2.77 7.84
C GLY A 251 17.78 1.66 7.25
N PHE A 252 18.97 1.46 7.81
CA PHE A 252 19.80 0.29 7.57
C PHE A 252 19.74 -0.62 8.81
N SER A 253 19.24 -1.84 8.66
CA SER A 253 19.44 -2.86 9.70
C SER A 253 20.86 -3.38 9.59
N GLN A 254 21.72 -2.99 10.53
CA GLN A 254 23.12 -3.45 10.57
C GLN A 254 23.22 -4.96 10.74
N ASP A 255 22.28 -5.58 11.44
CA ASP A 255 22.28 -7.01 11.75
C ASP A 255 22.03 -7.89 10.54
N LEU A 256 21.16 -7.46 9.60
CA LEU A 256 20.83 -8.21 8.40
C LEU A 256 21.26 -7.52 7.10
N LYS A 257 21.88 -6.33 7.18
CA LYS A 257 22.24 -5.49 6.01
C LYS A 257 21.10 -5.33 5.01
N ILE A 258 19.89 -5.13 5.53
CA ILE A 258 18.69 -4.88 4.75
C ILE A 258 18.50 -3.37 4.67
N TYR A 259 18.40 -2.86 3.44
CA TYR A 259 18.03 -1.47 3.15
C TYR A 259 16.54 -1.45 2.84
N GLY A 260 15.78 -0.60 3.49
CA GLY A 260 14.37 -0.41 3.19
C GLY A 260 13.72 0.55 4.16
N ASP A 261 12.66 1.18 3.70
CA ASP A 261 11.77 1.89 4.60
C ASP A 261 11.06 0.89 5.48
N PRO A 262 11.11 1.09 6.81
CA PRO A 262 10.39 0.21 7.71
C PRO A 262 8.89 0.26 7.50
N TYR A 263 8.35 1.29 6.82
CA TYR A 263 6.91 1.44 6.60
C TYR A 263 6.61 1.95 5.20
N ARG A 264 5.45 1.55 4.66
CA ARG A 264 4.91 2.09 3.41
C ARG A 264 4.22 3.42 3.65
N GLU A 265 4.01 4.15 2.56
CA GLU A 265 3.07 5.25 2.55
C GLU A 265 1.67 4.75 2.93
N ILE A 266 1.05 5.42 3.88
CA ILE A 266 -0.37 5.26 4.20
C ILE A 266 -1.11 6.34 3.43
N ARG A 267 -2.16 5.97 2.71
CA ARG A 267 -3.02 6.90 1.96
C ARG A 267 -4.42 6.87 2.51
N ILE A 268 -5.04 8.04 2.60
CA ILE A 268 -6.43 8.19 2.99
C ILE A 268 -7.04 9.37 2.24
N SER A 269 -8.34 9.31 1.99
CA SER A 269 -9.05 10.43 1.37
C SER A 269 -9.75 11.30 2.41
N THR A 270 -9.85 12.58 2.12
CA THR A 270 -10.54 13.55 2.97
C THR A 270 -12.05 13.40 2.88
N GLN A 271 -12.74 13.74 3.97
CA GLN A 271 -14.19 13.77 4.08
C GLN A 271 -14.78 15.06 3.45
N GLU A 272 -16.11 15.20 3.44
CA GLU A 272 -16.80 16.36 2.87
C GLU A 272 -16.38 17.69 3.50
N ASP A 273 -16.03 17.67 4.79
CA ASP A 273 -15.53 18.83 5.54
C ASP A 273 -13.99 19.00 5.45
N GLY A 274 -13.35 18.30 4.53
CA GLY A 274 -11.89 18.28 4.34
C GLY A 274 -11.12 17.53 5.41
N SER A 275 -11.79 16.99 6.44
CA SER A 275 -11.12 16.25 7.53
C SER A 275 -10.60 14.88 7.08
N PHE A 276 -9.57 14.42 7.75
CA PHE A 276 -9.07 13.04 7.64
C PHE A 276 -8.66 12.49 9.01
N VAL A 277 -8.74 11.16 9.14
CA VAL A 277 -8.31 10.43 10.32
C VAL A 277 -7.54 9.20 9.86
N ILE A 278 -6.29 9.07 10.26
CA ILE A 278 -5.43 7.92 9.97
C ILE A 278 -5.27 7.11 11.26
N PRO A 279 -5.96 5.99 11.41
CA PRO A 279 -5.84 5.12 12.58
C PRO A 279 -4.64 4.18 12.47
N ASN A 280 -4.30 3.55 13.56
CA ASN A 280 -3.30 2.48 13.65
C ASN A 280 -1.92 2.87 13.07
N VAL A 281 -1.52 4.14 13.26
CA VAL A 281 -0.23 4.62 12.78
C VAL A 281 0.88 4.11 13.72
N PRO A 282 1.94 3.47 13.18
CA PRO A 282 3.05 3.00 14.01
C PRO A 282 3.65 4.09 14.89
N ALA A 283 4.01 3.71 16.12
CA ALA A 283 4.66 4.60 17.09
C ALA A 283 5.80 3.85 17.83
N PRO A 284 6.90 4.49 18.24
CA PRO A 284 7.24 5.91 17.98
C PRO A 284 7.89 6.07 16.58
N VAL A 285 7.33 6.91 15.74
CA VAL A 285 7.87 7.19 14.39
C VAL A 285 7.65 8.65 14.03
N ASP A 286 8.62 9.24 13.34
CA ASP A 286 8.51 10.57 12.73
C ASP A 286 7.95 10.41 11.31
N TRP A 287 7.02 11.28 10.94
CA TRP A 287 6.27 11.21 9.69
C TRP A 287 6.29 12.52 8.92
N TYR A 288 6.14 12.42 7.60
CA TYR A 288 5.67 13.49 6.72
C TYR A 288 4.23 13.23 6.35
N ILE A 289 3.39 14.26 6.41
CA ILE A 289 2.02 14.24 5.94
C ILE A 289 1.83 15.34 4.90
N TYR A 290 1.11 15.05 3.83
CA TYR A 290 0.96 15.93 2.67
C TYR A 290 -0.27 15.54 1.84
N GLY A 291 -0.83 16.52 1.08
CA GLY A 291 -1.77 16.21 0.00
C GLY A 291 -1.02 15.57 -1.16
N LYS A 292 -1.56 14.49 -1.72
CA LYS A 292 -0.94 13.75 -2.82
C LYS A 292 -0.93 14.55 -4.11
N MET A 293 0.23 14.66 -4.78
CA MET A 293 0.36 15.33 -6.09
C MET A 293 -0.71 14.86 -7.07
N GLU A 294 -0.87 13.54 -7.25
CA GLU A 294 -1.88 12.96 -8.15
C GLU A 294 -3.32 13.46 -7.91
N SER A 295 -3.62 13.91 -6.68
CA SER A 295 -4.95 14.33 -6.27
C SER A 295 -5.16 15.83 -6.34
N ILE A 296 -4.12 16.64 -6.13
CA ILE A 296 -4.25 18.09 -5.95
C ILE A 296 -3.45 18.92 -6.96
N ALA A 297 -2.68 18.32 -7.87
CA ALA A 297 -1.79 19.03 -8.80
C ALA A 297 -2.46 20.17 -9.58
N ALA A 298 -3.74 20.02 -9.95
CA ALA A 298 -4.50 21.05 -10.65
C ALA A 298 -4.79 22.30 -9.78
N LEU A 299 -4.69 22.19 -8.46
CA LEU A 299 -4.97 23.26 -7.49
C LEU A 299 -3.68 23.87 -6.94
N GLY A 300 -2.61 23.08 -6.91
CA GLY A 300 -1.33 23.45 -6.35
C GLY A 300 -0.69 22.32 -5.57
N ALA A 301 0.03 22.66 -4.52
CA ALA A 301 0.79 21.72 -3.68
C ALA A 301 0.59 21.98 -2.21
N THR A 302 0.86 20.98 -1.37
CA THR A 302 1.01 21.18 0.08
C THR A 302 2.48 21.13 0.48
N PRO A 303 2.87 21.82 1.56
CA PRO A 303 4.16 21.56 2.18
C PRO A 303 4.18 20.15 2.79
N LEU A 304 5.36 19.57 2.95
CA LEU A 304 5.55 18.41 3.81
C LEU A 304 5.41 18.83 5.27
N VAL A 305 4.33 18.41 5.92
CA VAL A 305 4.11 18.71 7.34
C VAL A 305 4.78 17.62 8.17
N GLU A 306 5.70 18.01 9.04
CA GLU A 306 6.37 17.08 9.96
C GLU A 306 5.47 16.81 11.17
N CYS A 307 5.27 15.53 11.48
CA CYS A 307 4.58 15.13 12.70
C CYS A 307 5.25 13.88 13.31
N ALA A 308 4.96 13.59 14.56
CA ALA A 308 5.56 12.45 15.26
C ALA A 308 4.54 11.74 16.13
N THR A 309 4.42 10.43 15.91
CA THR A 309 3.68 9.54 16.80
C THR A 309 4.62 9.14 17.95
N LYS A 310 4.44 9.74 19.13
CA LYS A 310 5.39 9.56 20.24
C LYS A 310 5.15 8.27 21.03
N ARG A 311 3.92 7.79 21.06
CA ARG A 311 3.51 6.63 21.86
C ARG A 311 2.33 5.92 21.23
N ASP A 312 2.21 4.66 21.55
CA ASP A 312 1.03 3.84 21.27
C ASP A 312 -0.24 4.48 21.88
N LYS A 313 -1.37 4.37 21.18
CA LYS A 313 -2.66 5.02 21.55
C LYS A 313 -2.57 6.54 21.71
N GLY A 314 -1.52 7.16 21.15
CA GLY A 314 -1.38 8.60 21.10
C GLY A 314 -2.28 9.21 20.02
N GLU A 315 -2.60 10.49 20.18
CA GLU A 315 -3.29 11.28 19.17
C GLU A 315 -2.40 12.43 18.73
N VAL A 316 -2.39 12.71 17.43
CA VAL A 316 -1.68 13.82 16.81
C VAL A 316 -2.66 14.56 15.93
N ASP A 317 -2.88 15.84 16.22
CA ASP A 317 -3.65 16.74 15.36
C ASP A 317 -2.66 17.63 14.61
N VAL A 318 -2.65 17.52 13.28
CA VAL A 318 -1.77 18.33 12.42
C VAL A 318 -2.45 19.62 11.96
N GLY A 319 -3.69 19.86 12.37
CA GLY A 319 -4.47 21.06 12.01
C GLY A 319 -4.84 21.11 10.53
N ASP A 320 -4.92 22.33 10.02
CA ASP A 320 -5.28 22.62 8.64
C ASP A 320 -4.04 22.63 7.75
N ILE A 321 -3.97 21.72 6.79
CA ILE A 321 -2.95 21.67 5.75
C ILE A 321 -3.49 22.48 4.56
N GLN A 322 -2.82 23.58 4.23
CA GLN A 322 -3.27 24.47 3.15
C GLN A 322 -2.62 24.08 1.82
N ILE A 323 -3.44 23.96 0.78
CA ILE A 323 -2.95 23.94 -0.60
C ILE A 323 -2.44 25.33 -0.95
N GLN A 324 -1.25 25.40 -1.50
CA GLN A 324 -0.56 26.63 -1.91
C GLN A 324 -0.31 26.59 -3.41
N PRO A 325 -0.13 27.73 -4.09
CA PRO A 325 0.29 27.73 -5.47
C PRO A 325 1.56 26.88 -5.64
N GLY A 326 1.52 25.96 -6.60
CA GLY A 326 2.65 25.11 -6.95
C GLY A 326 3.35 25.61 -8.22
N HIS A 327 4.50 25.04 -8.47
CA HIS A 327 5.28 25.26 -9.70
C HIS A 327 4.90 24.23 -10.77
N TYR A 328 5.28 24.51 -12.00
CA TYR A 328 5.24 23.51 -13.06
C TYR A 328 6.64 23.14 -13.52
N LEU A 329 6.77 21.95 -14.09
CA LEU A 329 7.96 21.50 -14.79
C LEU A 329 7.55 20.92 -16.12
N ARG A 330 8.07 21.50 -17.20
CA ARG A 330 7.90 21.02 -18.58
C ARG A 330 9.21 20.53 -19.15
N GLY A 331 9.10 19.54 -19.98
CA GLY A 331 10.28 18.99 -20.60
C GLY A 331 9.98 18.20 -21.87
N LYS A 332 11.05 17.70 -22.44
CA LYS A 332 11.00 16.86 -23.63
C LYS A 332 11.96 15.67 -23.50
N ILE A 333 11.44 14.49 -23.81
CA ILE A 333 12.21 13.26 -23.91
C ILE A 333 12.46 12.99 -25.38
N THR A 334 13.72 12.70 -25.71
CA THR A 334 14.15 12.30 -27.05
C THR A 334 14.92 11.00 -27.00
N LEU A 335 14.88 10.23 -28.09
CA LEU A 335 15.63 8.99 -28.23
C LEU A 335 16.93 9.29 -29.02
N SER A 336 18.08 8.85 -28.51
CA SER A 336 19.39 9.22 -29.09
C SER A 336 19.62 8.68 -30.51
N ASP A 337 18.90 7.62 -30.89
CA ASP A 337 18.90 7.02 -32.20
C ASP A 337 17.94 7.70 -33.20
N GLY A 338 17.19 8.72 -32.74
CA GLY A 338 16.24 9.45 -33.57
C GLY A 338 14.91 8.71 -33.81
N ALA A 339 14.68 7.61 -33.18
CA ALA A 339 13.40 6.89 -33.27
C ALA A 339 12.23 7.75 -32.77
N ALA A 340 11.03 7.48 -33.28
CA ALA A 340 9.81 8.15 -32.78
C ALA A 340 9.41 7.62 -31.43
N MET A 341 8.87 8.50 -30.57
CA MET A 341 8.32 8.12 -29.28
C MET A 341 7.11 7.20 -29.46
N ALA A 342 7.12 6.03 -28.81
CA ALA A 342 5.98 5.12 -28.82
C ALA A 342 4.83 5.68 -27.98
N GLU A 343 3.59 5.31 -28.32
CA GLU A 343 2.42 5.67 -27.50
C GLU A 343 2.40 4.92 -26.18
N GLY A 344 1.80 5.54 -25.15
CA GLY A 344 1.62 4.90 -23.84
C GLY A 344 2.89 4.88 -22.97
N MET A 345 3.94 5.58 -23.36
CA MET A 345 5.13 5.77 -22.52
C MET A 345 4.83 6.84 -21.46
N TRP A 346 5.53 6.74 -20.33
CA TRP A 346 5.28 7.61 -19.19
C TRP A 346 6.58 8.12 -18.55
N VAL A 347 6.44 9.23 -17.85
CA VAL A 347 7.47 9.84 -17.01
C VAL A 347 6.88 10.09 -15.63
N THR A 348 7.67 9.84 -14.61
CA THR A 348 7.30 10.04 -13.20
C THR A 348 8.21 11.08 -12.57
N ILE A 349 7.64 11.96 -11.78
CA ILE A 349 8.34 12.83 -10.85
C ILE A 349 8.03 12.37 -9.42
N GLY A 350 9.04 12.26 -8.58
CA GLY A 350 8.89 11.89 -7.19
C GLY A 350 9.61 12.89 -6.28
N ALA A 351 8.99 13.29 -5.18
CA ALA A 351 9.64 14.12 -4.19
C ALA A 351 10.81 13.35 -3.54
N ALA A 352 11.96 13.99 -3.39
CA ALA A 352 13.13 13.38 -2.74
C ALA A 352 12.91 13.09 -1.25
N ARG A 353 11.91 13.75 -0.65
CA ARG A 353 11.47 13.49 0.73
C ARG A 353 10.01 13.06 0.71
N GLY A 354 9.69 12.07 1.52
CA GLY A 354 8.38 11.43 1.47
C GLY A 354 8.25 10.48 0.27
N PHE A 355 7.04 9.95 0.03
CA PHE A 355 6.76 9.04 -1.09
C PHE A 355 5.76 9.66 -2.07
N ASP A 356 5.72 11.01 -2.12
CA ASP A 356 4.85 11.69 -3.06
C ASP A 356 5.40 11.62 -4.47
N SER A 357 4.57 11.24 -5.42
CA SER A 357 4.94 11.11 -6.82
C SER A 357 3.74 11.32 -7.72
N GLU A 358 4.00 11.74 -8.95
CA GLU A 358 3.03 11.86 -10.02
C GLU A 358 3.59 11.23 -11.30
N THR A 359 2.73 10.58 -12.06
CA THR A 359 3.08 9.95 -13.34
C THR A 359 2.21 10.52 -14.45
N VAL A 360 2.83 11.00 -15.51
CA VAL A 360 2.14 11.54 -16.68
C VAL A 360 2.54 10.80 -17.94
N LEU A 361 1.64 10.80 -18.93
CA LEU A 361 1.95 10.25 -20.25
C LEU A 361 2.85 11.19 -21.03
N ILE A 362 3.80 10.63 -21.77
CA ILE A 362 4.67 11.36 -22.70
C ILE A 362 3.91 11.58 -24.01
N GLY A 363 3.88 12.80 -24.49
CA GLY A 363 3.29 13.13 -25.79
C GLY A 363 4.02 12.46 -26.96
N ARG A 364 3.39 12.37 -28.13
CA ARG A 364 3.99 11.81 -29.34
C ARG A 364 5.26 12.57 -29.80
N ASP A 365 5.35 13.84 -29.47
CA ASP A 365 6.50 14.68 -29.70
C ASP A 365 7.58 14.57 -28.64
N GLY A 366 7.37 13.73 -27.62
CA GLY A 366 8.22 13.56 -26.46
C GLY A 366 7.96 14.55 -25.32
N GLY A 367 6.99 15.45 -25.45
CA GLY A 367 6.67 16.46 -24.45
C GLY A 367 6.00 15.90 -23.20
N PHE A 368 6.27 16.49 -22.05
CA PHE A 368 5.61 16.19 -20.79
C PHE A 368 5.49 17.44 -19.91
N GLU A 369 4.53 17.43 -19.00
CA GLU A 369 4.30 18.50 -18.04
C GLU A 369 3.83 17.94 -16.70
N PHE A 370 4.44 18.43 -15.61
CA PHE A 370 3.98 18.29 -14.25
C PHE A 370 3.55 19.65 -13.71
N THR A 371 2.46 19.68 -12.93
CA THR A 371 1.95 20.91 -12.32
C THR A 371 1.79 20.71 -10.81
N GLY A 372 1.53 21.79 -10.06
CA GLY A 372 1.29 21.69 -8.63
C GLY A 372 2.47 21.13 -7.84
N LEU A 373 3.71 21.45 -8.24
CA LEU A 373 4.91 21.01 -7.54
C LEU A 373 5.25 21.96 -6.40
N ALA A 374 5.41 21.44 -5.19
CA ALA A 374 5.93 22.21 -4.07
C ALA A 374 7.41 22.56 -4.30
N THR A 375 7.87 23.65 -3.68
CA THR A 375 9.32 23.92 -3.63
C THR A 375 10.05 22.77 -2.94
N GLY A 376 11.06 22.19 -3.60
CA GLY A 376 11.81 21.05 -3.08
C GLY A 376 12.71 20.36 -4.08
N GLU A 377 13.29 19.26 -3.65
CA GLU A 377 14.11 18.39 -4.49
C GLU A 377 13.26 17.23 -5.02
N TYR A 378 13.42 16.92 -6.29
CA TYR A 378 12.67 15.90 -7.00
C TYR A 378 13.57 15.00 -7.81
N VAL A 379 13.11 13.77 -7.99
CA VAL A 379 13.72 12.78 -8.88
C VAL A 379 12.77 12.55 -10.06
N ILE A 380 13.29 12.63 -11.27
CA ILE A 380 12.54 12.33 -12.48
C ILE A 380 13.08 11.03 -13.05
N PHE A 381 12.20 10.12 -13.38
CA PHE A 381 12.52 8.87 -14.03
C PHE A 381 11.45 8.51 -15.06
N THR A 382 11.85 7.78 -16.10
CA THR A 382 10.96 7.40 -17.17
C THR A 382 11.13 5.93 -17.52
N SER A 383 10.06 5.32 -18.01
CA SER A 383 10.08 3.98 -18.58
C SER A 383 9.61 4.04 -20.02
N VAL A 384 10.58 3.95 -20.93
CA VAL A 384 10.35 3.84 -22.37
C VAL A 384 10.88 2.48 -22.82
N SER A 385 9.99 1.65 -23.36
CA SER A 385 10.34 0.27 -23.74
C SER A 385 11.49 0.22 -24.72
N GLY A 386 12.55 -0.51 -24.37
CA GLY A 386 13.77 -0.66 -25.18
C GLY A 386 14.79 0.46 -25.03
N TYR A 387 14.57 1.41 -24.11
CA TYR A 387 15.48 2.53 -23.86
C TYR A 387 15.76 2.68 -22.37
N GLU A 388 16.91 3.28 -22.05
CA GLU A 388 17.35 3.55 -20.67
C GLU A 388 17.94 4.96 -20.56
N MET A 389 17.93 5.51 -19.35
CA MET A 389 18.63 6.78 -19.09
C MET A 389 20.14 6.55 -19.10
N PRO A 390 20.94 7.44 -19.71
CA PRO A 390 22.39 7.31 -19.72
C PRO A 390 22.95 7.22 -18.30
N GLY A 391 23.77 6.18 -18.04
CA GLY A 391 24.56 6.05 -16.82
C GLY A 391 23.76 5.68 -15.55
N ASP A 392 22.63 4.98 -15.65
CA ASP A 392 21.77 4.61 -14.51
C ASP A 392 21.33 5.80 -13.63
N ALA A 393 21.37 7.01 -14.18
CA ALA A 393 21.20 8.25 -13.44
C ALA A 393 19.71 8.63 -13.36
N MET A 394 19.19 8.68 -12.14
CA MET A 394 17.98 9.44 -11.85
C MET A 394 18.29 10.94 -12.06
N LEU A 395 17.43 11.65 -12.77
CA LEU A 395 17.57 13.09 -12.95
C LEU A 395 17.05 13.81 -11.68
N MET A 396 17.98 14.37 -10.90
CA MET A 396 17.64 15.22 -9.75
C MET A 396 17.37 16.65 -10.20
N LYS A 397 16.30 17.24 -9.71
CA LYS A 397 15.91 18.64 -9.95
C LYS A 397 15.50 19.33 -8.67
N THR A 398 15.97 20.55 -8.47
CA THR A 398 15.43 21.46 -7.45
C THR A 398 14.35 22.31 -8.10
N ILE A 399 13.16 22.28 -7.55
CA ILE A 399 12.00 23.07 -7.97
C ILE A 399 11.86 24.22 -6.96
N ASP A 400 12.18 25.43 -7.38
CA ASP A 400 12.00 26.68 -6.64
C ASP A 400 11.31 27.76 -7.46
N ARG A 401 11.00 27.44 -8.72
CA ARG A 401 10.30 28.22 -9.72
C ARG A 401 9.77 27.32 -10.83
N ASP A 402 9.01 27.90 -11.73
CA ASP A 402 8.58 27.24 -12.96
C ASP A 402 9.78 26.88 -13.85
N ILE A 403 9.76 25.71 -14.45
CA ILE A 403 10.83 25.17 -15.31
C ILE A 403 10.24 24.73 -16.64
N ASP A 404 10.74 25.28 -17.78
CA ASP A 404 10.19 25.06 -19.11
C ASP A 404 11.04 24.18 -20.03
N ASP A 405 12.27 23.82 -19.66
CA ASP A 405 13.25 23.32 -20.63
C ASP A 405 14.02 22.07 -20.17
N VAL A 406 13.36 21.16 -19.47
CA VAL A 406 13.99 19.89 -19.08
C VAL A 406 14.15 18.98 -20.30
N ALA A 407 15.40 18.78 -20.73
CA ALA A 407 15.72 17.84 -21.80
C ALA A 407 16.19 16.50 -21.20
N ILE A 408 15.58 15.40 -21.63
CA ILE A 408 15.97 14.04 -21.28
C ILE A 408 16.28 13.30 -22.59
N VAL A 409 17.47 12.72 -22.69
CA VAL A 409 17.86 11.89 -23.84
C VAL A 409 17.97 10.46 -23.34
N LEU A 410 17.30 9.52 -23.98
CA LEU A 410 17.35 8.10 -23.66
C LEU A 410 18.16 7.34 -24.69
N ASP A 411 19.00 6.44 -24.24
CA ASP A 411 19.78 5.55 -25.10
C ASP A 411 19.08 4.19 -25.28
N PRO A 412 19.26 3.50 -26.39
CA PRO A 412 18.82 2.15 -26.55
C PRO A 412 19.34 1.25 -25.42
N ALA A 413 18.44 0.50 -24.77
CA ALA A 413 18.81 -0.38 -23.67
C ALA A 413 19.83 -1.42 -24.13
N ARG A 414 20.89 -1.63 -23.36
CA ARG A 414 21.90 -2.65 -23.64
C ARG A 414 21.26 -4.03 -23.48
N ARG A 415 21.35 -4.84 -24.52
CA ARG A 415 20.96 -6.26 -24.42
C ARG A 415 21.97 -6.96 -23.50
N HIS A 416 21.54 -7.30 -22.31
CA HIS A 416 22.28 -8.15 -21.38
C HIS A 416 22.02 -9.64 -21.66
#